data_2e462012a426a6997fe671fbfbc4000e
#
_entry.id   2e462012a426a6997fe671fbfbc4000e
#
_cell.length_a   1.000
_cell.length_b   1.000
_cell.length_c   1.000
_cell.angle_alpha   90.00
_cell.angle_beta   90.00
_cell.angle_gamma   90.00
#
_symmetry.space_group_name_H-M   'P 1'
#
loop_
_entity.id
_entity.type
_entity.pdbx_description
1 polymer ?
#
loop_
_entity_poly.entity_id
_entity_poly.type
_entity_poly.pdbx_seq_one_letter_code
_entity_poly.pdbx_strand_id
1 'polypeptide(L)'
;LADAARRILSHPREAGAILWARLTGKRLRARQRLAALVGIDHRLTLPARSLDRFPPDPAGLSDDIRLVGDGMLVAGAPARIAAIFATEPDLQALYGDALVQDRPGDPVWPLLPPVFDADQLAALDYLGPVLAYRRKALAPDCDPLSPADAAFRIAERHGFRAIGHLPAILSVRRGAAIDAVSPAGEGGRIHQRVVEAHLGRTGRAGSRIVAAPEGLLRVEDPLPDPRPLVSLIVPTRDRLDLLRPCLDSLRTCTDWANLEILVCDNDSREPETLAYLIDLERQGRGHVVPCPGPFNFAAMNNAAAARARGRLLVFINNDVEAFRPDWLTLMAREALRPGVGAVGAKLLDGEGRIQHGGIVLGTGGLVTHGHRHFPGDAAGYGAALRATHAVSAVTAACLMVEAEKFRAVGGFDDADFAVDFNDVDLCLRLNAAGYRTLLVPAAVLHHREAASRRWTPEAHARHAREIATLRMRWGPLLVQDPHYHPGFDPDLSTHARLRRGFPAAGAASVRRPLP
;
A
#
# COMPACT_ATOMS: atom_id res chain seq x y z
N LEU A 1 -21.47 1.71 -20.42
CA LEU A 1 -22.61 2.45 -19.83
C LEU A 1 -23.71 1.49 -19.35
N ALA A 2 -24.15 0.51 -20.16
CA ALA A 2 -25.18 -0.44 -19.76
C ALA A 2 -24.80 -1.31 -18.55
N ASP A 3 -23.55 -1.68 -18.42
CA ASP A 3 -23.04 -2.47 -17.30
C ASP A 3 -22.95 -1.62 -16.01
N ALA A 4 -22.47 -0.39 -16.11
CA ALA A 4 -22.47 0.55 -14.99
C ALA A 4 -23.89 0.85 -14.49
N ALA A 5 -24.85 1.01 -15.40
CA ALA A 5 -26.27 1.19 -15.04
C ALA A 5 -26.84 -0.04 -14.34
N ARG A 6 -26.55 -1.24 -14.82
CA ARG A 6 -26.95 -2.50 -14.17
C ARG A 6 -26.39 -2.61 -12.75
N ARG A 7 -25.11 -2.29 -12.53
CA ARG A 7 -24.49 -2.31 -11.20
C ARG A 7 -25.10 -1.30 -10.24
N ILE A 8 -25.39 -0.09 -10.72
CA ILE A 8 -26.07 0.94 -9.91
C ILE A 8 -27.46 0.43 -9.49
N LEU A 9 -28.20 -0.18 -10.40
CA LEU A 9 -29.54 -0.71 -10.13
C LEU A 9 -29.53 -1.93 -9.19
N SER A 10 -28.50 -2.77 -9.28
CA SER A 10 -28.35 -3.94 -8.39
C SER A 10 -27.87 -3.59 -6.97
N HIS A 11 -27.40 -2.35 -6.73
CA HIS A 11 -26.92 -1.88 -5.43
C HIS A 11 -27.65 -0.60 -4.96
N PRO A 12 -28.96 -0.69 -4.63
CA PRO A 12 -29.78 0.50 -4.36
C PRO A 12 -29.32 1.34 -3.18
N ARG A 13 -28.72 0.72 -2.14
CA ARG A 13 -28.12 1.44 -0.99
C ARG A 13 -26.96 2.33 -1.43
N GLU A 14 -26.07 1.82 -2.28
CA GLU A 14 -24.95 2.59 -2.82
C GLU A 14 -25.41 3.70 -3.76
N ALA A 15 -26.38 3.41 -4.62
CA ALA A 15 -27.00 4.42 -5.48
C ALA A 15 -27.58 5.57 -4.63
N GLY A 16 -28.27 5.24 -3.53
CA GLY A 16 -28.78 6.21 -2.57
C GLY A 16 -27.66 7.03 -1.90
N ALA A 17 -26.60 6.39 -1.46
CA ALA A 17 -25.46 7.06 -0.84
C ALA A 17 -24.70 7.98 -1.81
N ILE A 18 -24.56 7.58 -3.08
CA ILE A 18 -23.97 8.40 -4.15
C ILE A 18 -24.86 9.63 -4.42
N LEU A 19 -26.16 9.42 -4.54
CA LEU A 19 -27.11 10.50 -4.78
C LEU A 19 -27.11 11.48 -3.60
N TRP A 20 -27.18 10.99 -2.37
CA TRP A 20 -27.13 11.81 -1.16
C TRP A 20 -25.84 12.63 -1.08
N ALA A 21 -24.68 12.01 -1.36
CA ALA A 21 -23.41 12.71 -1.39
C ALA A 21 -23.36 13.81 -2.46
N ARG A 22 -24.01 13.60 -3.62
CA ARG A 22 -24.18 14.63 -4.65
C ARG A 22 -25.05 15.77 -4.19
N LEU A 23 -26.21 15.48 -3.62
CA LEU A 23 -27.19 16.47 -3.15
C LEU A 23 -26.64 17.31 -1.99
N THR A 24 -25.79 16.73 -1.13
CA THR A 24 -25.14 17.43 0.00
C THR A 24 -23.83 18.13 -0.36
N GLY A 25 -23.53 18.29 -1.66
CA GLY A 25 -22.33 18.99 -2.13
C GLY A 25 -21.03 18.20 -2.01
N LYS A 26 -21.05 16.97 -1.50
CA LYS A 26 -19.88 16.08 -1.34
C LYS A 26 -19.54 15.38 -2.68
N ARG A 27 -19.36 16.18 -3.74
CA ARG A 27 -19.16 15.68 -5.12
C ARG A 27 -18.02 14.70 -5.25
N LEU A 28 -16.92 14.94 -4.51
CA LEU A 28 -15.76 14.09 -4.46
C LEU A 28 -16.11 12.68 -3.96
N ARG A 29 -16.74 12.60 -2.80
CA ARG A 29 -17.17 11.33 -2.19
C ARG A 29 -18.16 10.57 -3.09
N ALA A 30 -19.07 11.29 -3.77
CA ALA A 30 -19.99 10.69 -4.73
C ALA A 30 -19.25 10.06 -5.91
N ARG A 31 -18.20 10.71 -6.43
CA ARG A 31 -17.37 10.20 -7.54
C ARG A 31 -16.57 8.98 -7.11
N GLN A 32 -15.96 9.00 -5.93
CA GLN A 32 -15.22 7.86 -5.38
C GLN A 32 -16.11 6.63 -5.19
N ARG A 33 -17.30 6.80 -4.56
CA ARG A 33 -18.27 5.71 -4.38
C ARG A 33 -18.75 5.14 -5.72
N LEU A 34 -19.05 6.00 -6.69
CA LEU A 34 -19.47 5.56 -8.02
C LEU A 34 -18.37 4.75 -8.72
N ALA A 35 -17.14 5.21 -8.64
CA ALA A 35 -16.02 4.53 -9.27
C ALA A 35 -15.70 3.20 -8.58
N ALA A 36 -15.79 3.13 -7.24
CA ALA A 36 -15.66 1.89 -6.50
C ALA A 36 -16.77 0.89 -6.88
N LEU A 37 -18.02 1.36 -7.03
CA LEU A 37 -19.14 0.51 -7.44
C LEU A 37 -18.98 -0.05 -8.85
N VAL A 38 -18.49 0.75 -9.79
CA VAL A 38 -18.28 0.36 -11.19
C VAL A 38 -17.02 -0.48 -11.38
N GLY A 39 -15.97 -0.21 -10.61
CA GLY A 39 -14.66 -0.86 -10.68
C GLY A 39 -14.50 -2.10 -9.79
N ILE A 40 -15.55 -2.58 -9.14
CA ILE A 40 -15.50 -3.67 -8.14
C ILE A 40 -14.82 -4.94 -8.64
N ASP A 41 -14.99 -5.32 -9.91
CA ASP A 41 -14.38 -6.55 -10.45
C ASP A 41 -12.92 -6.39 -10.81
N HIS A 42 -12.36 -5.18 -10.71
CA HIS A 42 -10.98 -4.85 -11.07
C HIS A 42 -10.51 -5.38 -12.44
N ARG A 43 -11.45 -5.81 -13.27
CA ARG A 43 -11.19 -6.28 -14.63
C ARG A 43 -11.25 -5.09 -15.57
N LEU A 44 -10.15 -4.39 -15.62
CA LEU A 44 -9.95 -3.27 -16.54
C LEU A 44 -9.65 -3.84 -17.93
N THR A 45 -10.66 -4.34 -18.61
CA THR A 45 -10.50 -5.01 -19.90
C THR A 45 -10.54 -4.05 -21.07
N LEU A 46 -9.78 -4.38 -22.10
CA LEU A 46 -9.82 -3.75 -23.42
C LEU A 46 -10.52 -4.68 -24.43
N PRO A 47 -11.12 -4.15 -25.51
CA PRO A 47 -11.64 -4.98 -26.60
C PRO A 47 -10.54 -5.89 -27.21
N ALA A 48 -10.89 -7.09 -27.65
CA ALA A 48 -9.96 -8.05 -28.25
C ALA A 48 -9.09 -7.43 -29.38
N ARG A 49 -9.71 -6.61 -30.24
CA ARG A 49 -9.03 -5.86 -31.32
C ARG A 49 -7.92 -4.92 -30.85
N SER A 50 -7.81 -4.66 -29.54
CA SER A 50 -6.72 -3.85 -29.01
C SER A 50 -5.36 -4.50 -29.21
N LEU A 51 -5.30 -5.83 -29.33
CA LEU A 51 -4.07 -6.56 -29.62
C LEU A 51 -3.51 -6.28 -31.03
N ASP A 52 -4.36 -5.92 -31.99
CA ASP A 52 -3.92 -5.63 -33.37
C ASP A 52 -2.94 -4.45 -33.43
N ARG A 53 -2.95 -3.60 -32.41
CA ARG A 53 -2.02 -2.47 -32.26
C ARG A 53 -0.65 -2.87 -31.73
N PHE A 54 -0.49 -4.10 -31.27
CA PHE A 54 0.70 -4.62 -30.62
C PHE A 54 1.11 -5.97 -31.25
N PRO A 55 1.46 -5.99 -32.52
CA PRO A 55 1.93 -7.24 -33.16
C PRO A 55 3.24 -7.69 -32.52
N PRO A 56 3.53 -9.01 -32.51
CA PRO A 56 4.80 -9.53 -32.05
C PRO A 56 5.98 -8.95 -32.84
N ASP A 57 7.09 -8.72 -32.16
CA ASP A 57 8.34 -8.30 -32.78
C ASP A 57 9.28 -9.50 -32.94
N PRO A 58 9.63 -9.91 -34.17
CA PRO A 58 10.57 -11.01 -34.36
C PRO A 58 12.04 -10.59 -34.13
N ALA A 59 12.33 -9.30 -33.96
CA ALA A 59 13.68 -8.82 -33.71
C ALA A 59 14.20 -9.34 -32.36
N GLY A 60 15.41 -9.86 -32.37
CA GLY A 60 16.10 -10.28 -31.15
C GLY A 60 16.68 -9.09 -30.38
N LEU A 61 17.06 -9.33 -29.14
CA LEU A 61 17.86 -8.42 -28.33
C LEU A 61 19.37 -8.70 -28.59
N SER A 62 20.21 -7.75 -28.20
CA SER A 62 21.67 -7.91 -28.24
C SER A 62 22.10 -9.08 -27.32
N ASP A 63 23.27 -9.64 -27.60
CA ASP A 63 23.83 -10.77 -26.80
C ASP A 63 24.04 -10.44 -25.31
N ASP A 64 24.12 -9.16 -24.97
CA ASP A 64 24.28 -8.68 -23.60
C ASP A 64 22.97 -8.63 -22.82
N ILE A 65 21.83 -8.81 -23.45
CA ILE A 65 20.50 -8.77 -22.83
C ILE A 65 19.84 -10.14 -22.96
N ARG A 66 19.30 -10.63 -21.85
CA ARG A 66 18.54 -11.88 -21.77
C ARG A 66 17.08 -11.59 -21.45
N LEU A 67 16.22 -12.50 -21.90
CA LEU A 67 14.81 -12.53 -21.52
C LEU A 67 14.53 -13.76 -20.69
N VAL A 68 13.64 -13.62 -19.73
CA VAL A 68 13.01 -14.74 -19.01
C VAL A 68 11.50 -14.53 -18.98
N GLY A 69 10.75 -15.61 -19.13
CA GLY A 69 9.28 -15.63 -19.18
C GLY A 69 8.74 -16.19 -20.49
N ASP A 70 7.41 -16.22 -20.61
CA ASP A 70 6.67 -16.90 -21.70
C ASP A 70 5.89 -15.92 -22.60
N GLY A 71 6.07 -14.63 -22.42
CA GLY A 71 5.45 -13.60 -23.23
C GLY A 71 6.22 -13.29 -24.53
N MET A 72 5.50 -12.80 -25.52
CA MET A 72 6.09 -12.29 -26.77
C MET A 72 6.28 -10.78 -26.69
N LEU A 73 7.48 -10.28 -27.04
CA LEU A 73 7.71 -8.85 -27.17
C LEU A 73 6.87 -8.27 -28.31
N VAL A 74 6.37 -7.06 -28.12
CA VAL A 74 5.62 -6.33 -29.15
C VAL A 74 6.55 -5.52 -30.03
N ALA A 75 6.06 -5.12 -31.22
CA ALA A 75 6.81 -4.34 -32.19
C ALA A 75 7.45 -3.09 -31.55
N GLY A 76 8.76 -2.94 -31.75
CA GLY A 76 9.59 -1.87 -31.20
C GLY A 76 10.01 -2.04 -29.73
N ALA A 77 9.52 -3.07 -29.02
CA ALA A 77 9.94 -3.33 -27.64
C ALA A 77 11.43 -3.71 -27.54
N PRO A 78 12.01 -4.57 -28.42
CA PRO A 78 13.44 -4.88 -28.38
C PRO A 78 14.33 -3.64 -28.49
N ALA A 79 14.03 -2.75 -29.45
CA ALA A 79 14.79 -1.51 -29.64
C ALA A 79 14.67 -0.57 -28.43
N ARG A 80 13.48 -0.47 -27.83
CA ARG A 80 13.25 0.35 -26.63
C ARG A 80 14.00 -0.20 -25.43
N ILE A 81 13.97 -1.50 -25.20
CA ILE A 81 14.72 -2.17 -24.13
C ILE A 81 16.22 -1.91 -24.27
N ALA A 82 16.76 -2.10 -25.48
CA ALA A 82 18.18 -1.86 -25.78
C ALA A 82 18.58 -0.40 -25.52
N ALA A 83 17.76 0.56 -25.97
CA ALA A 83 18.01 1.98 -25.75
C ALA A 83 18.01 2.35 -24.25
N ILE A 84 17.08 1.81 -23.47
CA ILE A 84 17.04 2.04 -22.01
C ILE A 84 18.29 1.48 -21.34
N PHE A 85 18.69 0.24 -21.64
CA PHE A 85 19.92 -0.29 -21.08
C PHE A 85 21.19 0.46 -21.50
N ALA A 86 21.18 1.08 -22.68
CA ALA A 86 22.31 1.92 -23.12
C ALA A 86 22.40 3.24 -22.33
N THR A 87 21.26 3.83 -21.94
CA THR A 87 21.19 5.12 -21.24
C THR A 87 21.18 5.00 -19.71
N GLU A 88 20.85 3.82 -19.18
CA GLU A 88 20.70 3.56 -17.74
C GLU A 88 21.71 2.48 -17.28
N PRO A 89 23.02 2.81 -17.10
CA PRO A 89 24.05 1.80 -16.83
C PRO A 89 23.83 1.03 -15.52
N ASP A 90 23.22 1.64 -14.52
CA ASP A 90 22.94 1.03 -13.21
C ASP A 90 21.74 0.08 -13.26
N LEU A 91 20.93 0.15 -14.31
CA LEU A 91 19.80 -0.76 -14.48
C LEU A 91 20.28 -2.14 -14.86
N GLN A 92 19.88 -3.16 -14.07
CA GLN A 92 20.27 -4.54 -14.32
C GLN A 92 19.12 -5.37 -14.89
N ALA A 93 17.86 -5.01 -14.56
CA ALA A 93 16.68 -5.64 -15.11
C ALA A 93 15.57 -4.63 -15.40
N LEU A 94 14.72 -4.97 -16.37
CA LEU A 94 13.60 -4.14 -16.84
C LEU A 94 12.39 -5.03 -17.13
N TYR A 95 11.25 -4.67 -16.59
CA TYR A 95 9.95 -5.20 -16.98
C TYR A 95 9.01 -4.08 -17.40
N GLY A 96 7.93 -4.42 -18.06
CA GLY A 96 6.96 -3.43 -18.52
C GLY A 96 5.54 -3.94 -18.39
N ASP A 97 4.62 -3.13 -18.90
CA ASP A 97 3.23 -3.54 -18.98
C ASP A 97 3.06 -4.66 -20.00
N ALA A 98 2.02 -5.46 -19.80
CA ALA A 98 1.67 -6.51 -20.73
C ALA A 98 0.18 -6.49 -21.07
N LEU A 99 -0.16 -7.08 -22.22
CA LEU A 99 -1.53 -7.40 -22.57
C LEU A 99 -1.71 -8.92 -22.49
N VAL A 100 -2.73 -9.34 -21.75
CA VAL A 100 -3.03 -10.76 -21.54
C VAL A 100 -4.39 -11.10 -22.11
N GLN A 101 -4.46 -12.16 -22.90
CA GLN A 101 -5.70 -12.69 -23.47
C GLN A 101 -5.79 -14.19 -23.25
N ASP A 102 -6.86 -14.66 -22.62
CA ASP A 102 -7.00 -16.10 -22.32
C ASP A 102 -7.29 -16.92 -23.58
N ARG A 103 -8.26 -16.47 -24.39
CA ARG A 103 -8.62 -17.15 -25.65
C ARG A 103 -8.75 -16.13 -26.78
N PRO A 104 -8.49 -16.52 -28.03
CA PRO A 104 -8.76 -15.64 -29.16
C PRO A 104 -10.19 -15.12 -29.14
N GLY A 105 -10.36 -13.80 -29.29
CA GLY A 105 -11.67 -13.14 -29.24
C GLY A 105 -12.12 -12.65 -27.87
N ASP A 106 -11.52 -13.13 -26.78
CA ASP A 106 -11.81 -12.65 -25.43
C ASP A 106 -11.32 -11.20 -25.23
N PRO A 107 -11.91 -10.46 -24.27
CA PRO A 107 -11.37 -9.20 -23.83
C PRO A 107 -9.90 -9.33 -23.40
N VAL A 108 -9.13 -8.29 -23.63
CA VAL A 108 -7.69 -8.22 -23.28
C VAL A 108 -7.52 -7.52 -21.95
N TRP A 109 -6.68 -8.07 -21.10
CA TRP A 109 -6.37 -7.50 -19.80
C TRP A 109 -5.02 -6.81 -19.82
N PRO A 110 -4.98 -5.50 -19.59
CA PRO A 110 -3.72 -4.84 -19.34
C PRO A 110 -3.21 -5.23 -17.96
N LEU A 111 -2.05 -5.82 -17.92
CA LEU A 111 -1.28 -6.04 -16.70
C LEU A 111 -0.39 -4.81 -16.49
N LEU A 112 -0.68 -4.05 -15.45
CA LEU A 112 -0.05 -2.77 -15.12
C LEU A 112 0.66 -2.87 -13.77
N PRO A 113 1.85 -3.47 -13.73
CA PRO A 113 2.55 -3.71 -12.48
C PRO A 113 3.02 -2.39 -11.83
N PRO A 114 3.11 -2.32 -10.49
CA PRO A 114 3.79 -1.22 -9.81
C PRO A 114 5.30 -1.27 -10.07
N VAL A 115 6.06 -0.36 -9.46
CA VAL A 115 7.52 -0.52 -9.35
C VAL A 115 7.87 -1.78 -8.59
N PHE A 116 9.12 -2.24 -8.73
CA PHE A 116 9.57 -3.47 -8.07
C PHE A 116 9.36 -3.43 -6.56
N ASP A 117 8.69 -4.44 -6.05
CA ASP A 117 8.40 -4.66 -4.64
C ASP A 117 8.58 -6.14 -4.30
N ALA A 118 9.60 -6.45 -3.51
CA ALA A 118 9.94 -7.81 -3.15
C ALA A 118 8.89 -8.48 -2.25
N ASP A 119 8.17 -7.70 -1.43
CA ASP A 119 7.13 -8.25 -0.53
C ASP A 119 5.88 -8.63 -1.32
N GLN A 120 5.44 -7.78 -2.24
CA GLN A 120 4.35 -8.12 -3.15
C GLN A 120 4.74 -9.29 -4.06
N LEU A 121 5.98 -9.29 -4.57
CA LEU A 121 6.47 -10.37 -5.42
C LEU A 121 6.53 -11.70 -4.67
N ALA A 122 6.88 -11.71 -3.39
CA ALA A 122 6.85 -12.92 -2.58
C ALA A 122 5.42 -13.49 -2.42
N ALA A 123 4.41 -12.62 -2.38
CA ALA A 123 3.02 -13.05 -2.30
C ALA A 123 2.44 -13.52 -3.64
N LEU A 124 2.86 -12.89 -4.75
CA LEU A 124 2.30 -13.06 -6.08
C LEU A 124 3.32 -12.65 -7.15
N ASP A 125 3.55 -13.48 -8.17
CA ASP A 125 4.32 -13.07 -9.35
C ASP A 125 3.50 -12.07 -10.19
N TYR A 126 3.73 -10.79 -9.93
CA TYR A 126 3.03 -9.68 -10.57
C TYR A 126 3.82 -9.00 -11.70
N LEU A 127 5.12 -9.39 -11.89
CA LEU A 127 6.01 -8.70 -12.84
C LEU A 127 5.55 -8.81 -14.30
N GLY A 128 4.74 -9.82 -14.57
CA GLY A 128 4.24 -10.07 -15.92
C GLY A 128 5.04 -11.13 -16.67
N PRO A 129 4.69 -11.32 -17.95
CA PRO A 129 5.14 -12.50 -18.70
C PRO A 129 6.59 -12.39 -19.22
N VAL A 130 7.27 -11.23 -19.07
CA VAL A 130 8.63 -11.02 -19.54
C VAL A 130 9.41 -10.10 -18.63
N LEU A 131 10.63 -10.52 -18.27
CA LEU A 131 11.67 -9.68 -17.67
C LEU A 131 12.90 -9.70 -18.56
N ALA A 132 13.36 -8.51 -18.97
CA ALA A 132 14.65 -8.34 -19.65
C ALA A 132 15.74 -8.02 -18.60
N TYR A 133 16.93 -8.62 -18.74
CA TYR A 133 18.03 -8.36 -17.80
C TYR A 133 19.39 -8.41 -18.49
N ARG A 134 20.39 -7.68 -17.92
CA ARG A 134 21.77 -7.77 -18.40
C ARG A 134 22.32 -9.17 -18.14
N ARG A 135 22.94 -9.80 -19.13
CA ARG A 135 23.57 -11.12 -18.96
C ARG A 135 24.48 -11.18 -17.73
N LYS A 136 25.26 -10.14 -17.46
CA LYS A 136 26.17 -10.03 -16.33
C LYS A 136 25.49 -9.81 -14.97
N ALA A 137 24.20 -9.53 -14.94
CA ALA A 137 23.46 -9.31 -13.69
C ALA A 137 23.30 -10.60 -12.86
N LEU A 138 23.33 -11.75 -13.52
CA LEU A 138 23.30 -13.07 -12.90
C LEU A 138 24.64 -13.81 -13.14
N ALA A 139 24.88 -14.86 -12.38
CA ALA A 139 26.04 -15.74 -12.60
C ALA A 139 25.88 -16.47 -13.95
N PRO A 140 27.00 -16.81 -14.63
CA PRO A 140 26.96 -17.41 -15.96
C PRO A 140 26.19 -18.76 -16.04
N ASP A 141 26.19 -19.52 -14.96
CA ASP A 141 25.54 -20.81 -14.78
C ASP A 141 24.13 -20.71 -14.16
N CYS A 142 23.66 -19.49 -13.93
CA CYS A 142 22.32 -19.25 -13.38
C CYS A 142 21.29 -19.23 -14.50
N ASP A 143 20.37 -20.19 -14.47
CA ASP A 143 19.18 -20.23 -15.31
C ASP A 143 17.94 -19.98 -14.43
N PRO A 144 17.36 -18.77 -14.46
CA PRO A 144 16.24 -18.43 -13.59
C PRO A 144 14.96 -19.15 -14.04
N LEU A 145 14.22 -19.68 -13.07
CA LEU A 145 13.00 -20.44 -13.29
C LEU A 145 11.82 -19.60 -13.79
N SER A 146 11.84 -18.29 -13.52
CA SER A 146 10.75 -17.36 -13.84
C SER A 146 11.23 -15.91 -13.80
N PRO A 147 10.43 -14.93 -14.29
CA PRO A 147 10.69 -13.52 -14.06
C PRO A 147 10.91 -13.17 -12.59
N ALA A 148 10.13 -13.75 -11.68
CA ALA A 148 10.26 -13.52 -10.24
C ALA A 148 11.62 -14.05 -9.70
N ASP A 149 12.08 -15.24 -10.11
CA ASP A 149 13.38 -15.78 -9.66
C ASP A 149 14.55 -14.90 -10.14
N ALA A 150 14.52 -14.47 -11.41
CA ALA A 150 15.53 -13.56 -11.92
C ALA A 150 15.52 -12.22 -11.16
N ALA A 151 14.34 -11.65 -10.93
CA ALA A 151 14.20 -10.37 -10.22
C ALA A 151 14.71 -10.47 -8.77
N PHE A 152 14.36 -11.51 -8.01
CA PHE A 152 14.89 -11.70 -6.67
C PHE A 152 16.41 -11.80 -6.64
N ARG A 153 17.01 -12.63 -7.49
CA ARG A 153 18.48 -12.79 -7.56
C ARG A 153 19.20 -11.50 -7.94
N ILE A 154 18.61 -10.71 -8.86
CA ILE A 154 19.16 -9.42 -9.25
C ILE A 154 19.03 -8.41 -8.10
N ALA A 155 17.88 -8.37 -7.42
CA ALA A 155 17.67 -7.51 -6.27
C ALA A 155 18.61 -7.84 -5.10
N GLU A 156 18.84 -9.13 -4.84
CA GLU A 156 19.78 -9.63 -3.81
C GLU A 156 21.23 -9.17 -4.07
N ARG A 157 21.63 -9.13 -5.33
CA ARG A 157 23.00 -8.80 -5.72
C ARG A 157 23.24 -7.32 -5.94
N HIS A 158 22.25 -6.60 -6.48
CA HIS A 158 22.42 -5.22 -6.98
C HIS A 158 21.49 -4.22 -6.30
N GLY A 159 20.62 -4.67 -5.37
CA GLY A 159 19.63 -3.85 -4.70
C GLY A 159 18.33 -3.67 -5.51
N PHE A 160 17.28 -3.25 -4.84
CA PHE A 160 15.93 -3.11 -5.45
C PHE A 160 15.87 -2.11 -6.60
N ARG A 161 16.66 -1.03 -6.52
CA ARG A 161 16.72 0.03 -7.54
C ARG A 161 17.40 -0.39 -8.85
N ALA A 162 18.07 -1.55 -8.86
CA ALA A 162 18.63 -2.14 -10.08
C ALA A 162 17.56 -2.74 -11.01
N ILE A 163 16.31 -2.85 -10.52
CA ILE A 163 15.17 -3.34 -11.30
C ILE A 163 14.26 -2.16 -11.62
N GLY A 164 14.03 -1.91 -12.90
CA GLY A 164 13.18 -0.85 -13.39
C GLY A 164 11.87 -1.36 -13.99
N HIS A 165 10.84 -0.56 -13.87
CA HIS A 165 9.55 -0.72 -14.54
C HIS A 165 9.40 0.34 -15.62
N LEU A 166 9.10 -0.07 -16.84
CA LEU A 166 8.69 0.83 -17.92
C LEU A 166 7.16 0.79 -18.06
N PRO A 167 6.42 1.87 -17.76
CA PRO A 167 4.97 1.90 -17.88
C PRO A 167 4.55 2.03 -19.37
N ALA A 168 4.83 0.99 -20.12
CA ALA A 168 4.50 0.85 -21.53
C ALA A 168 4.30 -0.63 -21.87
N ILE A 169 3.41 -0.92 -22.81
CA ILE A 169 3.20 -2.28 -23.27
C ILE A 169 4.48 -2.78 -23.96
N LEU A 170 5.15 -3.73 -23.32
CA LEU A 170 6.35 -4.39 -23.86
C LEU A 170 6.07 -5.79 -24.38
N SER A 171 5.02 -6.44 -23.85
CA SER A 171 4.76 -7.84 -24.18
C SER A 171 3.28 -8.16 -24.28
N VAL A 172 3.00 -9.26 -24.96
CA VAL A 172 1.67 -9.88 -25.05
C VAL A 172 1.80 -11.34 -24.63
N ARG A 173 0.83 -11.80 -23.88
CA ARG A 173 0.68 -13.23 -23.55
C ARG A 173 -0.69 -13.71 -24.04
N ARG A 174 -0.70 -14.87 -24.73
CA ARG A 174 -1.91 -15.56 -25.17
C ARG A 174 -1.95 -16.95 -24.57
N GLY A 175 -3.13 -17.38 -24.10
CA GLY A 175 -3.33 -18.67 -23.45
C GLY A 175 -3.58 -18.53 -21.96
N ALA A 176 -3.91 -19.63 -21.28
CA ALA A 176 -4.36 -19.70 -19.88
C ALA A 176 -3.39 -19.00 -18.91
N ALA A 177 -3.55 -17.70 -18.78
CA ALA A 177 -2.69 -16.85 -17.95
C ALA A 177 -3.07 -16.91 -16.46
N ILE A 178 -4.32 -17.25 -16.17
CA ILE A 178 -4.86 -17.22 -14.79
C ILE A 178 -4.40 -18.45 -14.01
N ASP A 179 -4.22 -19.60 -14.65
CA ASP A 179 -3.74 -20.80 -13.97
C ASP A 179 -2.26 -20.73 -13.53
N ALA A 180 -1.49 -19.85 -14.17
CA ALA A 180 -0.10 -19.64 -13.78
C ALA A 180 0.05 -18.96 -12.41
N VAL A 181 -0.97 -18.24 -11.97
CA VAL A 181 -1.02 -17.54 -10.67
C VAL A 181 -1.80 -18.34 -9.62
N SER A 182 -2.47 -19.41 -10.02
CA SER A 182 -3.15 -20.30 -9.07
C SER A 182 -2.12 -21.06 -8.24
N PRO A 183 -2.09 -20.95 -6.91
CA PRO A 183 -1.12 -21.68 -6.07
C PRO A 183 -1.29 -23.19 -6.14
N ALA A 184 -2.48 -23.66 -6.49
CA ALA A 184 -2.76 -25.07 -6.70
C ALA A 184 -2.18 -25.59 -8.02
N GLY A 185 -1.86 -24.68 -8.97
CA GLY A 185 -1.26 -25.01 -10.26
C GLY A 185 0.26 -25.22 -10.20
N GLU A 186 0.84 -25.63 -11.33
CA GLU A 186 2.29 -25.81 -11.45
C GLU A 186 3.04 -24.48 -11.25
N GLY A 187 2.52 -23.38 -11.82
CA GLY A 187 3.08 -22.04 -11.66
C GLY A 187 3.16 -21.59 -10.20
N GLY A 188 2.13 -21.88 -9.41
CA GLY A 188 2.12 -21.57 -7.97
C GLY A 188 3.16 -22.39 -7.19
N ARG A 189 3.35 -23.66 -7.51
CA ARG A 189 4.41 -24.49 -6.91
C ARG A 189 5.81 -24.01 -7.29
N ILE A 190 6.01 -23.56 -8.53
CA ILE A 190 7.27 -22.96 -8.97
C ILE A 190 7.50 -21.68 -8.19
N HIS A 191 6.51 -20.82 -8.11
CA HIS A 191 6.61 -19.55 -7.38
C HIS A 191 6.93 -19.76 -5.90
N GLN A 192 6.28 -20.70 -5.23
CA GLN A 192 6.61 -21.04 -3.83
C GLN A 192 8.07 -21.46 -3.67
N ARG A 193 8.59 -22.34 -4.53
CA ARG A 193 10.01 -22.72 -4.50
C ARG A 193 10.96 -21.56 -4.75
N VAL A 194 10.58 -20.63 -5.62
CA VAL A 194 11.35 -19.39 -5.87
C VAL A 194 11.40 -18.54 -4.61
N VAL A 195 10.28 -18.36 -3.91
CA VAL A 195 10.22 -17.62 -2.65
C VAL A 195 11.02 -18.31 -1.55
N GLU A 196 10.90 -19.62 -1.39
CA GLU A 196 11.71 -20.41 -0.44
C GLU A 196 13.21 -20.24 -0.67
N ALA A 197 13.64 -20.32 -1.93
CA ALA A 197 15.03 -20.11 -2.30
C ALA A 197 15.50 -18.67 -2.02
N HIS A 198 14.67 -17.68 -2.31
CA HIS A 198 14.92 -16.27 -1.98
C HIS A 198 15.12 -16.06 -0.47
N LEU A 199 14.23 -16.60 0.36
CA LEU A 199 14.32 -16.52 1.81
C LEU A 199 15.61 -17.17 2.33
N GLY A 200 15.99 -18.33 1.77
CA GLY A 200 17.25 -18.99 2.11
C GLY A 200 18.47 -18.13 1.80
N ARG A 201 18.54 -17.52 0.61
CA ARG A 201 19.68 -16.68 0.18
C ARG A 201 19.78 -15.35 0.97
N THR A 202 18.65 -14.84 1.45
CA THR A 202 18.60 -13.56 2.20
C THR A 202 18.68 -13.74 3.72
N GLY A 203 19.03 -14.93 4.21
CA GLY A 203 19.17 -15.19 5.65
C GLY A 203 17.83 -15.31 6.39
N ARG A 204 16.72 -15.46 5.66
CA ARG A 204 15.36 -15.60 6.20
C ARG A 204 14.85 -17.05 6.13
N ALA A 205 15.75 -18.02 6.14
CA ALA A 205 15.40 -19.45 6.08
C ALA A 205 14.49 -19.92 7.25
N GLY A 206 14.45 -19.17 8.37
CA GLY A 206 13.54 -19.41 9.48
C GLY A 206 12.11 -18.93 9.26
N SER A 207 11.83 -18.20 8.18
CA SER A 207 10.48 -17.70 7.86
C SER A 207 9.60 -18.86 7.39
N ARG A 208 8.30 -18.76 7.71
CA ARG A 208 7.28 -19.70 7.24
C ARG A 208 6.56 -19.10 6.03
N ILE A 209 6.29 -19.92 5.03
CA ILE A 209 5.38 -19.59 3.94
C ILE A 209 4.02 -20.18 4.27
N VAL A 210 3.01 -19.32 4.36
CA VAL A 210 1.64 -19.69 4.69
C VAL A 210 0.75 -19.39 3.48
N ALA A 211 -0.15 -20.30 3.16
CA ALA A 211 -1.16 -20.04 2.16
C ALA A 211 -2.11 -18.93 2.64
N ALA A 212 -2.27 -17.90 1.85
CA ALA A 212 -3.24 -16.84 2.07
C ALA A 212 -4.47 -17.03 1.16
N PRO A 213 -5.59 -16.32 1.41
CA PRO A 213 -6.77 -16.42 0.55
C PRO A 213 -6.44 -16.21 -0.93
N GLU A 214 -7.24 -16.81 -1.81
CA GLU A 214 -7.12 -16.72 -3.28
C GLU A 214 -5.78 -17.23 -3.81
N GLY A 215 -5.09 -18.01 -2.97
CA GLY A 215 -3.91 -18.69 -3.38
C GLY A 215 -2.63 -17.87 -3.36
N LEU A 216 -2.64 -16.77 -2.69
CA LEU A 216 -1.45 -15.99 -2.43
C LEU A 216 -0.55 -16.67 -1.40
N LEU A 217 0.71 -16.28 -1.37
CA LEU A 217 1.64 -16.65 -0.33
C LEU A 217 1.79 -15.51 0.68
N ARG A 218 1.92 -15.85 1.96
CA ARG A 218 2.33 -14.91 3.00
C ARG A 218 3.59 -15.42 3.68
N VAL A 219 4.60 -14.58 3.70
CA VAL A 219 5.84 -14.86 4.42
C VAL A 219 5.71 -14.39 5.85
N GLU A 220 5.97 -15.27 6.80
CA GLU A 220 5.92 -14.98 8.24
C GLU A 220 7.31 -15.16 8.85
N ASP A 221 7.99 -14.04 9.11
CA ASP A 221 9.24 -14.06 9.85
C ASP A 221 9.01 -14.46 11.31
N PRO A 222 9.96 -15.16 11.96
CA PRO A 222 9.87 -15.45 13.37
C PRO A 222 9.87 -14.15 14.18
N LEU A 223 9.03 -14.08 15.19
CA LEU A 223 9.06 -12.98 16.15
C LEU A 223 10.12 -13.27 17.22
N PRO A 224 10.74 -12.21 17.79
CA PRO A 224 11.61 -12.37 18.94
C PRO A 224 10.88 -13.04 20.13
N ASP A 225 11.60 -13.83 20.88
CA ASP A 225 11.13 -14.39 22.14
C ASP A 225 12.13 -13.99 23.24
N PRO A 226 11.70 -13.21 24.27
CA PRO A 226 10.34 -12.70 24.48
C PRO A 226 9.93 -11.64 23.45
N ARG A 227 8.62 -11.55 23.19
CA ARG A 227 8.05 -10.50 22.32
C ARG A 227 8.34 -9.12 22.91
N PRO A 228 8.79 -8.15 22.10
CA PRO A 228 9.13 -6.82 22.59
C PRO A 228 7.88 -6.07 23.12
N LEU A 229 8.13 -5.10 24.00
CA LEU A 229 7.08 -4.19 24.45
C LEU A 229 6.58 -3.34 23.28
N VAL A 230 5.26 -3.20 23.17
CA VAL A 230 4.57 -2.34 22.21
C VAL A 230 3.85 -1.22 22.97
N SER A 231 4.05 0.03 22.56
CA SER A 231 3.34 1.19 23.09
C SER A 231 2.23 1.59 22.14
N LEU A 232 0.97 1.46 22.57
CA LEU A 232 -0.20 1.95 21.86
C LEU A 232 -0.45 3.40 22.28
N ILE A 233 -0.42 4.34 21.35
CA ILE A 233 -0.55 5.79 21.59
C ILE A 233 -1.88 6.24 21.02
N VAL A 234 -2.78 6.74 21.89
CA VAL A 234 -4.15 7.09 21.53
C VAL A 234 -4.44 8.54 21.93
N PRO A 235 -4.44 9.50 20.99
CA PRO A 235 -4.83 10.87 21.28
C PRO A 235 -6.35 10.99 21.46
N THR A 236 -6.77 11.76 22.44
CA THR A 236 -8.18 12.02 22.71
C THR A 236 -8.42 13.44 23.22
N ARG A 237 -9.64 13.89 23.06
CA ARG A 237 -10.23 15.02 23.76
C ARG A 237 -11.71 14.74 23.93
N ASP A 238 -12.15 14.57 25.19
CA ASP A 238 -13.53 14.16 25.46
C ASP A 238 -13.92 12.90 24.68
N ARG A 239 -15.17 12.75 24.25
CA ARG A 239 -15.65 11.68 23.37
C ARG A 239 -15.42 10.27 23.97
N LEU A 240 -15.85 10.08 25.22
CA LEU A 240 -15.79 8.77 25.87
C LEU A 240 -16.53 7.68 25.08
N ASP A 241 -17.56 8.09 24.31
CA ASP A 241 -18.32 7.23 23.39
C ASP A 241 -17.45 6.56 22.31
N LEU A 242 -16.31 7.15 21.98
CA LEU A 242 -15.32 6.62 21.03
C LEU A 242 -14.13 5.99 21.77
N LEU A 243 -13.60 6.69 22.76
CA LEU A 243 -12.39 6.28 23.46
C LEU A 243 -12.55 4.92 24.17
N ARG A 244 -13.67 4.71 24.89
CA ARG A 244 -13.89 3.47 25.63
C ARG A 244 -13.95 2.24 24.72
N PRO A 245 -14.77 2.18 23.65
CA PRO A 245 -14.76 1.04 22.74
C PRO A 245 -13.40 0.80 22.08
N CYS A 246 -12.68 1.87 21.73
CA CYS A 246 -11.32 1.77 21.21
C CYS A 246 -10.40 1.04 22.19
N LEU A 247 -10.23 1.56 23.42
CA LEU A 247 -9.32 0.99 24.40
C LEU A 247 -9.73 -0.41 24.84
N ASP A 248 -11.03 -0.68 25.00
CA ASP A 248 -11.53 -1.99 25.36
C ASP A 248 -11.24 -3.02 24.26
N SER A 249 -11.46 -2.67 22.98
CA SER A 249 -11.14 -3.54 21.84
C SER A 249 -9.64 -3.82 21.73
N LEU A 250 -8.80 -2.81 21.89
CA LEU A 250 -7.34 -2.96 21.86
C LEU A 250 -6.82 -3.88 22.97
N ARG A 251 -7.49 -3.95 24.11
CA ARG A 251 -7.10 -4.82 25.23
C ARG A 251 -7.65 -6.24 25.11
N THR A 252 -8.87 -6.39 24.62
CA THR A 252 -9.55 -7.68 24.59
C THR A 252 -9.36 -8.43 23.29
N CYS A 253 -9.07 -7.71 22.19
CA CYS A 253 -8.93 -8.26 20.84
C CYS A 253 -7.52 -8.04 20.29
N THR A 254 -6.49 -8.40 21.09
CA THR A 254 -5.08 -8.33 20.69
C THR A 254 -4.30 -9.50 21.29
N ASP A 255 -3.63 -10.26 20.44
CA ASP A 255 -2.85 -11.46 20.80
C ASP A 255 -1.41 -11.15 21.27
N TRP A 256 -1.20 -10.00 21.90
CA TRP A 256 0.11 -9.51 22.34
C TRP A 256 0.06 -9.11 23.81
N ALA A 257 0.74 -9.87 24.67
CA ALA A 257 0.66 -9.66 26.11
C ALA A 257 1.52 -8.49 26.61
N ASN A 258 2.65 -8.20 25.93
CA ASN A 258 3.60 -7.17 26.36
C ASN A 258 3.23 -5.81 25.75
N LEU A 259 2.19 -5.17 26.35
CA LEU A 259 1.62 -3.91 25.87
C LEU A 259 1.65 -2.84 26.97
N GLU A 260 1.84 -1.60 26.59
CA GLU A 260 1.44 -0.41 27.35
C GLU A 260 0.55 0.48 26.49
N ILE A 261 -0.39 1.17 27.14
CA ILE A 261 -1.30 2.11 26.50
C ILE A 261 -1.03 3.50 27.04
N LEU A 262 -0.78 4.45 26.15
CA LEU A 262 -0.62 5.87 26.48
C LEU A 262 -1.77 6.66 25.84
N VAL A 263 -2.60 7.27 26.67
CA VAL A 263 -3.72 8.11 26.23
C VAL A 263 -3.29 9.57 26.31
N CYS A 264 -3.18 10.23 25.16
CA CYS A 264 -2.82 11.66 25.10
C CYS A 264 -4.09 12.48 25.28
N ASP A 265 -4.28 13.05 26.47
CA ASP A 265 -5.44 13.87 26.81
C ASP A 265 -5.20 15.35 26.46
N ASN A 266 -5.94 15.86 25.49
CA ASN A 266 -5.89 17.27 25.06
C ASN A 266 -6.95 18.11 25.77
N ASP A 267 -6.78 18.32 27.07
CA ASP A 267 -7.67 19.15 27.90
C ASP A 267 -9.15 18.70 27.84
N SER A 268 -9.42 17.42 28.07
CA SER A 268 -10.79 16.91 28.23
C SER A 268 -11.52 17.63 29.36
N ARG A 269 -12.82 17.88 29.18
CA ARG A 269 -13.67 18.63 30.10
C ARG A 269 -14.94 17.88 30.49
N GLU A 270 -15.30 16.85 29.74
CA GLU A 270 -16.47 16.02 30.08
C GLU A 270 -16.19 15.22 31.37
N PRO A 271 -17.03 15.38 32.44
CA PRO A 271 -16.79 14.70 33.72
C PRO A 271 -16.66 13.18 33.59
N GLU A 272 -17.42 12.58 32.69
CA GLU A 272 -17.38 11.13 32.46
C GLU A 272 -16.05 10.69 31.83
N THR A 273 -15.51 11.48 30.91
CA THR A 273 -14.20 11.23 30.29
C THR A 273 -13.09 11.35 31.34
N LEU A 274 -13.11 12.41 32.15
CA LEU A 274 -12.12 12.62 33.22
C LEU A 274 -12.16 11.50 34.25
N ALA A 275 -13.36 11.09 34.70
CA ALA A 275 -13.53 9.98 35.63
C ALA A 275 -12.98 8.66 35.03
N TYR A 276 -13.21 8.41 33.74
CA TYR A 276 -12.71 7.24 33.06
C TYR A 276 -11.17 7.23 32.96
N LEU A 277 -10.55 8.37 32.65
CA LEU A 277 -9.08 8.50 32.56
C LEU A 277 -8.42 8.27 33.92
N ILE A 278 -8.98 8.81 35.01
CA ILE A 278 -8.51 8.56 36.38
C ILE A 278 -8.62 7.06 36.72
N ASP A 279 -9.75 6.42 36.39
CA ASP A 279 -9.96 5.01 36.65
C ASP A 279 -9.04 4.12 35.82
N LEU A 280 -8.75 4.50 34.58
CA LEU A 280 -7.80 3.82 33.68
C LEU A 280 -6.41 3.71 34.33
N GLU A 281 -5.89 4.83 34.88
CA GLU A 281 -4.59 4.86 35.54
C GLU A 281 -4.61 4.10 36.87
N ARG A 282 -5.64 4.35 37.71
CA ARG A 282 -5.77 3.67 38.99
C ARG A 282 -5.80 2.14 38.88
N GLN A 283 -6.39 1.63 37.80
CA GLN A 283 -6.45 0.18 37.53
C GLN A 283 -5.21 -0.34 36.79
N GLY A 284 -4.21 0.51 36.48
CA GLY A 284 -3.03 0.11 35.74
C GLY A 284 -3.33 -0.34 34.30
N ARG A 285 -4.47 0.11 33.74
CA ARG A 285 -4.90 -0.27 32.37
C ARG A 285 -4.30 0.62 31.28
N GLY A 286 -3.67 1.73 31.64
CA GLY A 286 -2.98 2.66 30.75
C GLY A 286 -2.42 3.84 31.54
N HIS A 287 -1.70 4.70 30.83
CA HIS A 287 -1.12 5.94 31.35
C HIS A 287 -1.68 7.12 30.60
N VAL A 288 -2.10 8.17 31.34
CA VAL A 288 -2.55 9.40 30.74
C VAL A 288 -1.36 10.37 30.55
N VAL A 289 -1.23 10.88 29.35
CA VAL A 289 -0.22 11.86 28.95
C VAL A 289 -0.93 13.19 28.76
N PRO A 290 -0.84 14.15 29.70
CA PRO A 290 -1.44 15.47 29.54
C PRO A 290 -0.82 16.19 28.35
N CYS A 291 -1.66 16.67 27.45
CA CYS A 291 -1.27 17.42 26.23
C CYS A 291 -2.09 18.71 26.16
N PRO A 292 -1.86 19.68 27.08
CA PRO A 292 -2.66 20.91 27.15
C PRO A 292 -2.42 21.81 25.95
N GLY A 293 -3.41 22.65 25.64
CA GLY A 293 -3.32 23.70 24.63
C GLY A 293 -4.08 23.40 23.34
N PRO A 294 -3.79 24.13 22.26
CA PRO A 294 -4.44 23.94 20.96
C PRO A 294 -4.24 22.54 20.42
N PHE A 295 -5.27 22.00 19.77
CA PHE A 295 -5.18 20.67 19.17
C PHE A 295 -4.07 20.62 18.12
N ASN A 296 -3.08 19.77 18.39
CA ASN A 296 -1.97 19.45 17.51
C ASN A 296 -1.72 17.93 17.59
N PHE A 297 -2.23 17.19 16.61
CA PHE A 297 -2.14 15.73 16.57
C PHE A 297 -0.68 15.26 16.61
N ALA A 298 0.18 15.91 15.83
CA ALA A 298 1.60 15.57 15.76
C ALA A 298 2.31 15.76 17.10
N ALA A 299 2.13 16.91 17.76
CA ALA A 299 2.74 17.21 19.05
C ALA A 299 2.26 16.27 20.16
N MET A 300 0.97 15.94 20.20
CA MET A 300 0.40 15.01 21.17
C MET A 300 1.05 13.62 21.04
N ASN A 301 1.15 13.12 19.82
CA ASN A 301 1.78 11.81 19.57
C ASN A 301 3.29 11.83 19.84
N ASN A 302 3.99 12.91 19.53
CA ASN A 302 5.41 13.09 19.89
C ASN A 302 5.61 13.09 21.41
N ALA A 303 4.76 13.80 22.17
CA ALA A 303 4.84 13.85 23.63
C ALA A 303 4.65 12.46 24.27
N ALA A 304 3.72 11.67 23.76
CA ALA A 304 3.52 10.30 24.22
C ALA A 304 4.67 9.37 23.77
N ALA A 305 5.13 9.48 22.53
CA ALA A 305 6.26 8.71 22.01
C ALA A 305 7.56 8.94 22.80
N ALA A 306 7.76 10.16 23.34
CA ALA A 306 8.88 10.47 24.24
C ALA A 306 8.79 9.76 25.61
N ARG A 307 7.59 9.38 26.05
CA ARG A 307 7.33 8.64 27.31
C ARG A 307 7.19 7.12 27.10
N ALA A 308 7.00 6.72 25.86
CA ALA A 308 6.84 5.32 25.48
C ALA A 308 8.13 4.52 25.72
N ARG A 309 7.96 3.32 26.31
CA ARG A 309 9.04 2.39 26.61
C ARG A 309 9.12 1.25 25.58
N GLY A 310 8.11 1.13 24.74
CA GLY A 310 8.01 0.07 23.74
C GLY A 310 9.10 0.20 22.67
N ARG A 311 9.58 -0.94 22.23
CA ARG A 311 10.40 -1.02 21.02
C ARG A 311 9.60 -0.64 19.77
N LEU A 312 8.31 -0.97 19.75
CA LEU A 312 7.36 -0.62 18.70
C LEU A 312 6.39 0.44 19.22
N LEU A 313 6.18 1.48 18.44
CA LEU A 313 5.16 2.51 18.65
C LEU A 313 4.02 2.25 17.69
N VAL A 314 2.79 2.32 18.18
CA VAL A 314 1.58 2.25 17.34
C VAL A 314 0.73 3.48 17.61
N PHE A 315 0.59 4.34 16.63
CA PHE A 315 -0.31 5.49 16.66
C PHE A 315 -1.68 5.01 16.24
N ILE A 316 -2.70 5.28 17.05
CA ILE A 316 -4.07 4.81 16.85
C ILE A 316 -5.05 5.92 17.20
N ASN A 317 -5.98 6.23 16.30
CA ASN A 317 -7.07 7.16 16.60
C ASN A 317 -8.03 6.56 17.63
N ASN A 318 -8.66 7.42 18.46
CA ASN A 318 -9.62 7.01 19.49
C ASN A 318 -10.96 6.46 18.95
N ASP A 319 -11.16 6.45 17.63
CA ASP A 319 -12.33 5.90 16.93
C ASP A 319 -11.98 4.67 16.07
N VAL A 320 -10.82 4.04 16.35
CA VAL A 320 -10.40 2.77 15.76
C VAL A 320 -10.70 1.62 16.73
N GLU A 321 -11.22 0.52 16.20
CA GLU A 321 -11.55 -0.68 16.98
C GLU A 321 -10.92 -1.92 16.35
N ALA A 322 -10.21 -2.70 17.18
CA ALA A 322 -9.73 -4.02 16.81
C ALA A 322 -10.88 -5.04 16.91
N PHE A 323 -11.00 -5.95 15.94
CA PHE A 323 -11.98 -7.03 15.95
C PHE A 323 -11.38 -8.40 15.58
N ARG A 324 -10.08 -8.44 15.26
CA ARG A 324 -9.31 -9.66 15.04
C ARG A 324 -8.08 -9.62 15.94
N PRO A 325 -7.76 -10.70 16.65
CA PRO A 325 -6.68 -10.68 17.64
C PRO A 325 -5.28 -10.58 17.03
N ASP A 326 -5.08 -11.03 15.81
CA ASP A 326 -3.78 -11.18 15.14
C ASP A 326 -3.26 -9.90 14.47
N TRP A 327 -4.03 -8.80 14.50
CA TRP A 327 -3.70 -7.55 13.80
C TRP A 327 -2.33 -7.00 14.18
N LEU A 328 -2.03 -6.98 15.49
CA LEU A 328 -0.78 -6.44 16.01
C LEU A 328 0.41 -7.35 15.68
N THR A 329 0.23 -8.65 15.81
CA THR A 329 1.23 -9.66 15.43
C THR A 329 1.61 -9.55 13.96
N LEU A 330 0.63 -9.37 13.07
CA LEU A 330 0.85 -9.21 11.64
C LEU A 330 1.66 -7.93 11.32
N MET A 331 1.32 -6.81 11.95
CA MET A 331 2.05 -5.55 11.77
C MET A 331 3.47 -5.61 12.38
N ALA A 332 3.62 -6.19 13.56
CA ALA A 332 4.90 -6.27 14.27
C ALA A 332 5.95 -7.11 13.50
N ARG A 333 5.53 -8.19 12.84
CA ARG A 333 6.42 -8.99 11.98
C ARG A 333 7.11 -8.14 10.92
N GLU A 334 6.36 -7.24 10.29
CA GLU A 334 6.89 -6.36 9.25
C GLU A 334 7.71 -5.20 9.84
N ALA A 335 7.23 -4.57 10.92
CA ALA A 335 7.88 -3.40 11.52
C ALA A 335 9.27 -3.73 12.11
N LEU A 336 9.47 -4.96 12.60
CA LEU A 336 10.74 -5.43 13.15
C LEU A 336 11.81 -5.74 12.09
N ARG A 337 11.46 -5.73 10.82
CA ARG A 337 12.42 -5.92 9.72
C ARG A 337 13.31 -4.68 9.58
N PRO A 338 14.64 -4.85 9.43
CA PRO A 338 15.56 -3.71 9.40
C PRO A 338 15.24 -2.66 8.33
N GLY A 339 14.85 -3.08 7.13
CA GLY A 339 14.55 -2.19 6.01
C GLY A 339 13.11 -1.65 5.97
N VAL A 340 12.30 -1.87 7.03
CA VAL A 340 10.92 -1.39 7.10
C VAL A 340 10.82 -0.24 8.09
N GLY A 341 10.24 0.87 7.66
CA GLY A 341 9.97 2.06 8.48
C GLY A 341 8.57 2.02 9.07
N ALA A 342 7.60 2.53 8.33
CA ALA A 342 6.21 2.54 8.76
C ALA A 342 5.43 1.33 8.25
N VAL A 343 4.49 0.84 9.07
CA VAL A 343 3.58 -0.25 8.72
C VAL A 343 2.15 0.20 9.01
N GLY A 344 1.26 0.11 8.02
CA GLY A 344 -0.16 0.42 8.16
C GLY A 344 -1.06 -0.79 8.07
N ALA A 345 -2.18 -0.73 8.76
CA ALA A 345 -3.26 -1.70 8.66
C ALA A 345 -4.28 -1.31 7.59
N LYS A 346 -5.06 -2.26 7.08
CA LYS A 346 -6.26 -2.00 6.30
C LYS A 346 -7.38 -1.56 7.24
N LEU A 347 -7.96 -0.38 6.97
CA LEU A 347 -9.06 0.15 7.78
C LEU A 347 -10.38 0.09 7.03
N LEU A 348 -11.43 -0.34 7.75
CA LEU A 348 -12.79 -0.41 7.25
C LEU A 348 -13.65 0.66 7.92
N ASP A 349 -14.54 1.27 7.17
CA ASP A 349 -15.54 2.19 7.71
C ASP A 349 -16.72 1.43 8.36
N GLY A 350 -17.65 2.17 8.96
CA GLY A 350 -18.82 1.58 9.62
C GLY A 350 -19.79 0.80 8.70
N GLU A 351 -19.58 0.87 7.38
CA GLU A 351 -20.32 0.09 6.39
C GLU A 351 -19.53 -1.15 5.92
N GLY A 352 -18.38 -1.43 6.53
CA GLY A 352 -17.50 -2.54 6.16
C GLY A 352 -16.75 -2.32 4.83
N ARG A 353 -16.62 -1.07 4.38
CA ARG A 353 -15.90 -0.71 3.17
C ARG A 353 -14.49 -0.24 3.48
N ILE A 354 -13.61 -0.35 2.50
CA ILE A 354 -12.25 0.18 2.63
C ILE A 354 -12.30 1.69 2.91
N GLN A 355 -11.81 2.09 4.07
CA GLN A 355 -11.53 3.48 4.42
C GLN A 355 -10.07 3.80 4.07
N HIS A 356 -9.15 2.86 4.37
CA HIS A 356 -7.73 2.99 4.10
C HIS A 356 -7.15 1.68 3.55
N GLY A 357 -6.51 1.78 2.39
CA GLY A 357 -5.74 0.73 1.72
C GLY A 357 -4.41 1.29 1.18
N GLY A 358 -3.65 2.00 2.05
CA GLY A 358 -2.48 2.79 1.68
C GLY A 358 -2.83 4.22 1.24
N ILE A 359 -1.84 5.09 1.13
CA ILE A 359 -1.99 6.45 0.61
C ILE A 359 -1.27 6.54 -0.73
N VAL A 360 -1.98 7.06 -1.73
CA VAL A 360 -1.48 7.30 -3.09
C VAL A 360 -1.23 8.80 -3.26
N LEU A 361 -0.01 9.15 -3.67
CA LEU A 361 0.39 10.53 -3.93
C LEU A 361 -0.08 10.99 -5.30
N GLY A 362 -0.32 12.29 -5.46
CA GLY A 362 -0.70 12.92 -6.73
C GLY A 362 -2.13 12.67 -7.20
N THR A 363 -2.86 11.75 -6.56
CA THR A 363 -4.25 11.49 -6.88
C THR A 363 -5.18 12.47 -6.17
N GLY A 364 -6.32 12.80 -6.82
CA GLY A 364 -7.25 13.79 -6.27
C GLY A 364 -6.67 15.20 -6.13
N GLY A 365 -5.54 15.49 -6.78
CA GLY A 365 -4.87 16.78 -6.75
C GLY A 365 -3.83 16.94 -5.64
N LEU A 366 -3.70 15.97 -4.71
CA LEU A 366 -2.70 15.98 -3.65
C LEU A 366 -2.35 14.56 -3.18
N VAL A 367 -3.17 13.97 -2.32
CA VAL A 367 -3.04 12.60 -1.82
C VAL A 367 -4.43 12.00 -1.57
N THR A 368 -4.59 10.69 -1.76
CA THR A 368 -5.85 9.99 -1.43
C THR A 368 -5.59 8.63 -0.80
N HIS A 369 -6.57 8.13 -0.04
CA HIS A 369 -6.54 6.75 0.42
C HIS A 369 -6.79 5.79 -0.75
N GLY A 370 -5.95 4.78 -0.88
CA GLY A 370 -6.05 3.74 -1.89
C GLY A 370 -7.32 2.90 -1.71
N HIS A 371 -7.95 2.51 -2.83
CA HIS A 371 -9.12 1.63 -2.88
C HIS A 371 -10.31 2.08 -2.00
N ARG A 372 -10.39 3.38 -1.68
CA ARG A 372 -11.44 3.90 -0.79
C ARG A 372 -12.84 3.58 -1.32
N HIS A 373 -13.72 3.13 -0.42
CA HIS A 373 -15.09 2.71 -0.66
C HIS A 373 -15.27 1.39 -1.41
N PHE A 374 -14.19 0.67 -1.74
CA PHE A 374 -14.31 -0.71 -2.20
C PHE A 374 -14.83 -1.61 -1.07
N PRO A 375 -15.46 -2.76 -1.37
CA PRO A 375 -15.81 -3.75 -0.35
C PRO A 375 -14.59 -4.15 0.50
N GLY A 376 -14.80 -4.40 1.79
CA GLY A 376 -13.70 -4.74 2.71
C GLY A 376 -12.97 -6.04 2.34
N ASP A 377 -13.65 -6.94 1.63
CA ASP A 377 -13.14 -8.21 1.12
C ASP A 377 -12.62 -8.15 -0.32
N ALA A 378 -12.61 -6.98 -0.96
CA ALA A 378 -12.07 -6.83 -2.30
C ALA A 378 -10.59 -7.25 -2.36
N ALA A 379 -10.20 -7.92 -3.44
CA ALA A 379 -8.80 -8.29 -3.66
C ALA A 379 -7.89 -7.07 -3.96
N GLY A 380 -8.48 -6.02 -4.55
CA GLY A 380 -7.72 -4.90 -5.06
C GLY A 380 -7.04 -5.21 -6.39
N TYR A 381 -6.47 -4.18 -7.03
CA TYR A 381 -5.72 -4.38 -8.25
C TYR A 381 -4.41 -5.13 -7.96
N GLY A 382 -4.11 -6.17 -8.74
CA GLY A 382 -2.93 -7.00 -8.51
C GLY A 382 -2.87 -7.60 -7.10
N ALA A 383 -4.03 -7.91 -6.51
CA ALA A 383 -4.19 -8.44 -5.15
C ALA A 383 -3.64 -7.51 -4.04
N ALA A 384 -3.50 -6.20 -4.30
CA ALA A 384 -2.93 -5.24 -3.35
C ALA A 384 -3.68 -5.15 -2.00
N LEU A 385 -4.96 -5.54 -1.95
CA LEU A 385 -5.72 -5.60 -0.68
C LEU A 385 -5.65 -6.98 0.00
N ARG A 386 -4.80 -7.88 -0.48
CA ARG A 386 -4.59 -9.24 0.07
C ARG A 386 -3.13 -9.51 0.42
N ALA A 387 -2.19 -8.92 -0.30
CA ALA A 387 -0.75 -9.11 -0.14
C ALA A 387 -0.11 -7.93 0.60
N THR A 388 0.83 -8.20 1.51
CA THR A 388 1.72 -7.16 2.05
C THR A 388 2.51 -6.55 0.89
N HIS A 389 2.53 -5.22 0.81
CA HIS A 389 3.21 -4.50 -0.27
C HIS A 389 3.66 -3.11 0.16
N ALA A 390 4.63 -2.56 -0.58
CA ALA A 390 5.10 -1.20 -0.37
C ALA A 390 4.08 -0.16 -0.88
N VAL A 391 3.94 0.91 -0.11
CA VAL A 391 3.12 2.08 -0.43
C VAL A 391 3.89 3.35 -0.10
N SER A 392 3.51 4.47 -0.69
CA SER A 392 4.18 5.74 -0.42
C SER A 392 3.97 6.24 1.01
N ALA A 393 2.78 6.03 1.56
CA ALA A 393 2.46 6.36 2.95
C ALA A 393 1.27 5.53 3.48
N VAL A 394 1.12 5.52 4.80
CA VAL A 394 -0.02 4.95 5.53
C VAL A 394 -0.54 5.96 6.55
N THR A 395 -1.82 5.84 6.93
CA THR A 395 -2.43 6.79 7.86
C THR A 395 -2.07 6.51 9.31
N ALA A 396 -1.82 7.55 10.09
CA ALA A 396 -1.61 7.47 11.53
C ALA A 396 -2.90 7.12 12.32
N ALA A 397 -4.02 6.92 11.65
CA ALA A 397 -5.19 6.31 12.30
C ALA A 397 -4.90 4.88 12.78
N CYS A 398 -3.96 4.15 12.14
CA CYS A 398 -3.31 2.94 12.66
C CYS A 398 -1.96 2.75 11.96
N LEU A 399 -0.89 3.26 12.55
CA LEU A 399 0.47 3.23 12.02
C LEU A 399 1.42 2.68 13.07
N MET A 400 2.20 1.65 12.71
CA MET A 400 3.26 1.10 13.54
C MET A 400 4.63 1.48 12.98
N VAL A 401 5.57 1.78 13.89
CA VAL A 401 6.97 2.08 13.56
C VAL A 401 7.87 1.64 14.72
N GLU A 402 9.09 1.21 14.43
CA GLU A 402 10.10 0.96 15.45
C GLU A 402 10.54 2.29 16.10
N ALA A 403 10.54 2.36 17.43
CA ALA A 403 10.79 3.61 18.17
C ALA A 403 12.12 4.27 17.81
N GLU A 404 13.14 3.48 17.53
CA GLU A 404 14.46 3.99 17.10
C GLU A 404 14.37 4.67 15.73
N LYS A 405 13.70 4.06 14.76
CA LYS A 405 13.50 4.63 13.43
C LYS A 405 12.64 5.90 13.45
N PHE A 406 11.60 5.91 14.30
CA PHE A 406 10.78 7.11 14.52
C PHE A 406 11.61 8.28 15.05
N ARG A 407 12.45 8.03 16.07
CA ARG A 407 13.35 9.05 16.63
C ARG A 407 14.43 9.50 15.63
N ALA A 408 14.98 8.57 14.85
CA ALA A 408 16.02 8.86 13.87
C ALA A 408 15.58 9.86 12.79
N VAL A 409 14.28 9.89 12.45
CA VAL A 409 13.73 10.87 11.51
C VAL A 409 13.09 12.08 12.20
N GLY A 410 13.22 12.22 13.52
CA GLY A 410 12.72 13.36 14.29
C GLY A 410 11.24 13.30 14.68
N GLY A 411 10.58 12.13 14.60
CA GLY A 411 9.16 11.98 14.92
C GLY A 411 8.22 12.63 13.91
N PHE A 412 7.02 12.99 14.32
CA PHE A 412 6.12 13.82 13.52
C PHE A 412 6.63 15.26 13.48
N ASP A 413 6.48 15.91 12.34
CA ASP A 413 6.74 17.36 12.24
C ASP A 413 5.52 18.14 12.75
N ASP A 414 5.56 18.54 14.02
CA ASP A 414 4.47 19.19 14.72
C ASP A 414 4.40 20.71 14.49
N ALA A 415 5.42 21.29 13.88
CA ALA A 415 5.45 22.68 13.49
C ALA A 415 4.74 22.91 12.15
N ASP A 416 5.07 22.10 11.14
CA ASP A 416 4.60 22.28 9.78
C ASP A 416 3.33 21.44 9.46
N PHE A 417 3.11 20.32 10.18
CA PHE A 417 2.00 19.39 9.96
C PHE A 417 1.29 19.05 11.28
N ALA A 418 0.69 20.05 11.89
CA ALA A 418 0.05 19.89 13.20
C ALA A 418 -1.10 18.87 13.21
N VAL A 419 -1.87 18.79 12.11
CA VAL A 419 -3.09 17.97 12.05
C VAL A 419 -3.21 17.17 10.76
N ASP A 420 -2.97 17.78 9.60
CA ASP A 420 -3.12 17.14 8.31
C ASP A 420 -1.74 16.72 7.76
N PHE A 421 -1.67 15.61 7.05
CA PHE A 421 -0.47 15.14 6.32
C PHE A 421 0.77 14.81 7.18
N ASN A 422 0.68 14.86 8.49
CA ASN A 422 1.80 14.49 9.38
C ASN A 422 2.24 13.03 9.19
N ASP A 423 1.31 12.14 8.92
CA ASP A 423 1.54 10.73 8.59
C ASP A 423 2.20 10.56 7.22
N VAL A 424 1.75 11.32 6.23
CA VAL A 424 2.36 11.32 4.89
C VAL A 424 3.80 11.80 4.97
N ASP A 425 4.04 12.93 5.64
CA ASP A 425 5.38 13.50 5.81
C ASP A 425 6.31 12.54 6.58
N LEU A 426 5.84 11.93 7.68
CA LEU A 426 6.61 10.93 8.42
C LEU A 426 7.02 9.74 7.54
N CYS A 427 6.07 9.17 6.79
CA CYS A 427 6.35 8.05 5.89
C CYS A 427 7.37 8.45 4.80
N LEU A 428 7.24 9.63 4.22
CA LEU A 428 8.16 10.10 3.18
C LEU A 428 9.56 10.39 3.73
N ARG A 429 9.69 10.90 4.98
CA ARG A 429 10.99 11.06 5.66
C ARG A 429 11.62 9.71 5.99
N LEU A 430 10.84 8.71 6.41
CA LEU A 430 11.32 7.35 6.60
C LEU A 430 11.80 6.76 5.26
N ASN A 431 11.03 6.97 4.18
CA ASN A 431 11.43 6.50 2.85
C ASN A 431 12.73 7.19 2.37
N ALA A 432 12.87 8.50 2.60
CA ALA A 432 14.11 9.24 2.27
C ALA A 432 15.32 8.78 3.11
N ALA A 433 15.08 8.24 4.30
CA ALA A 433 16.10 7.63 5.14
C ALA A 433 16.42 6.16 4.75
N GLY A 434 15.85 5.65 3.66
CA GLY A 434 16.13 4.31 3.13
C GLY A 434 15.23 3.20 3.71
N TYR A 435 14.19 3.54 4.47
CA TYR A 435 13.20 2.56 4.93
C TYR A 435 12.00 2.49 3.99
N ARG A 436 11.36 1.34 3.91
CA ARG A 436 10.11 1.16 3.15
C ARG A 436 8.89 1.34 4.03
N THR A 437 7.83 1.91 3.49
CA THR A 437 6.50 1.93 4.12
C THR A 437 5.67 0.79 3.56
N LEU A 438 5.10 -0.06 4.42
CA LEU A 438 4.32 -1.23 4.03
C LEU A 438 2.86 -1.09 4.46
N LEU A 439 1.96 -1.52 3.59
CA LEU A 439 0.59 -1.86 3.96
C LEU A 439 0.52 -3.36 4.25
N VAL A 440 -0.10 -3.73 5.37
CA VAL A 440 -0.39 -5.12 5.76
C VAL A 440 -1.90 -5.35 5.71
N PRO A 441 -2.46 -5.75 4.56
CA PRO A 441 -3.91 -5.85 4.39
C PRO A 441 -4.57 -6.96 5.22
N ALA A 442 -3.78 -7.92 5.71
CA ALA A 442 -4.26 -8.97 6.63
C ALA A 442 -4.54 -8.42 8.03
N ALA A 443 -3.86 -7.34 8.45
CA ALA A 443 -4.18 -6.58 9.66
C ALA A 443 -5.37 -5.65 9.36
N VAL A 444 -6.54 -5.98 9.90
CA VAL A 444 -7.80 -5.26 9.60
C VAL A 444 -8.40 -4.72 10.89
N LEU A 445 -8.71 -3.42 10.91
CA LEU A 445 -9.39 -2.76 12.01
C LEU A 445 -10.58 -1.95 11.47
N HIS A 446 -11.55 -1.65 12.32
CA HIS A 446 -12.60 -0.68 12.02
C HIS A 446 -12.14 0.72 12.38
N HIS A 447 -12.45 1.70 11.53
CA HIS A 447 -12.25 3.12 11.78
C HIS A 447 -13.57 3.85 11.52
N ARG A 448 -14.24 4.26 12.57
CA ARG A 448 -15.60 4.83 12.49
C ARG A 448 -15.68 6.14 11.73
N GLU A 449 -14.54 6.82 11.47
CA GLU A 449 -14.47 8.17 10.89
C GLU A 449 -15.49 9.11 11.57
N ALA A 450 -15.54 9.05 12.91
CA ALA A 450 -16.42 9.94 13.64
C ALA A 450 -16.02 11.37 13.31
N ALA A 451 -16.93 12.10 12.68
CA ALA A 451 -16.72 13.45 12.19
C ALA A 451 -16.61 14.47 13.35
N SER A 452 -15.61 14.28 14.22
CA SER A 452 -15.28 15.21 15.29
C SER A 452 -14.63 16.49 14.76
N ARG A 453 -14.13 16.47 13.53
CA ARG A 453 -13.45 17.62 12.91
C ARG A 453 -14.45 18.70 12.54
N ARG A 454 -14.38 19.86 13.25
CA ARG A 454 -15.12 21.06 12.88
C ARG A 454 -14.26 21.92 11.95
N TRP A 455 -14.81 22.29 10.82
CA TRP A 455 -14.17 23.19 9.87
C TRP A 455 -14.47 24.64 10.27
N THR A 456 -13.58 25.25 11.06
CA THR A 456 -13.57 26.68 11.35
C THR A 456 -12.70 27.43 10.35
N PRO A 457 -12.77 28.77 10.25
CA PRO A 457 -11.86 29.56 9.43
C PRO A 457 -10.38 29.28 9.72
N GLU A 458 -10.02 29.11 10.99
CA GLU A 458 -8.66 28.78 11.44
C GLU A 458 -8.24 27.38 10.98
N ALA A 459 -9.14 26.39 11.06
CA ALA A 459 -8.90 25.05 10.56
C ALA A 459 -8.69 25.03 9.04
N HIS A 460 -9.46 25.81 8.28
CA HIS A 460 -9.26 26.00 6.84
C HIS A 460 -7.91 26.65 6.53
N ALA A 461 -7.56 27.72 7.26
CA ALA A 461 -6.29 28.41 7.07
C ALA A 461 -5.09 27.50 7.39
N ARG A 462 -5.17 26.72 8.49
CA ARG A 462 -4.15 25.72 8.82
C ARG A 462 -4.03 24.67 7.71
N HIS A 463 -5.12 24.04 7.30
CA HIS A 463 -5.15 23.05 6.24
C HIS A 463 -4.53 23.56 4.93
N ALA A 464 -4.83 24.83 4.56
CA ALA A 464 -4.25 25.44 3.37
C ALA A 464 -2.72 25.62 3.49
N ARG A 465 -2.21 25.98 4.68
CA ARG A 465 -0.76 26.07 4.94
C ARG A 465 -0.11 24.69 4.87
N GLU A 466 -0.68 23.68 5.51
CA GLU A 466 -0.16 22.31 5.50
C GLU A 466 -0.11 21.73 4.07
N ILE A 467 -1.12 22.01 3.22
CA ILE A 467 -1.09 21.69 1.78
C ILE A 467 0.08 22.38 1.07
N ALA A 468 0.27 23.68 1.32
CA ALA A 468 1.35 24.44 0.68
C ALA A 468 2.72 23.90 1.08
N THR A 469 2.91 23.60 2.35
CA THR A 469 4.15 22.99 2.88
C THR A 469 4.40 21.59 2.28
N LEU A 470 3.37 20.75 2.20
CA LEU A 470 3.48 19.43 1.61
C LEU A 470 3.92 19.50 0.13
N ARG A 471 3.31 20.43 -0.62
CA ARG A 471 3.70 20.66 -2.03
C ARG A 471 5.11 21.19 -2.18
N MET A 472 5.52 22.10 -1.31
CA MET A 472 6.87 22.66 -1.33
C MET A 472 7.92 21.58 -1.01
N ARG A 473 7.68 20.75 0.01
CA ARG A 473 8.62 19.74 0.50
C ARG A 473 8.69 18.51 -0.41
N TRP A 474 7.54 18.01 -0.86
CA TRP A 474 7.40 16.74 -1.56
C TRP A 474 6.86 16.84 -2.99
N GLY A 475 6.82 18.05 -3.56
CA GLY A 475 6.23 18.33 -4.86
C GLY A 475 6.54 17.32 -5.98
N PRO A 476 7.81 16.93 -6.21
CA PRO A 476 8.14 15.95 -7.24
C PRO A 476 7.46 14.58 -7.05
N LEU A 477 7.32 14.11 -5.80
CA LEU A 477 6.63 12.85 -5.49
C LEU A 477 5.11 12.97 -5.62
N LEU A 478 4.56 14.17 -5.36
CA LEU A 478 3.12 14.43 -5.52
C LEU A 478 2.67 14.53 -6.99
N VAL A 479 3.59 14.50 -7.94
CA VAL A 479 3.25 14.43 -9.37
C VAL A 479 2.97 13.00 -9.80
N GLN A 480 3.76 12.05 -9.28
CA GLN A 480 3.67 10.66 -9.69
C GLN A 480 4.14 9.73 -8.56
N ASP A 481 3.18 9.06 -7.94
CA ASP A 481 3.46 8.03 -6.95
C ASP A 481 4.21 6.85 -7.59
N PRO A 482 5.35 6.40 -7.05
CA PRO A 482 6.07 5.25 -7.58
C PRO A 482 5.25 3.95 -7.52
N HIS A 483 4.37 3.79 -6.51
CA HIS A 483 3.56 2.60 -6.31
C HIS A 483 2.21 2.66 -7.06
N TYR A 484 1.87 3.78 -7.71
CA TYR A 484 0.63 3.93 -8.47
C TYR A 484 0.93 4.00 -9.98
N HIS A 485 0.40 3.05 -10.74
CA HIS A 485 0.71 2.97 -12.17
C HIS A 485 0.08 4.13 -12.96
N PRO A 486 0.84 4.84 -13.83
CA PRO A 486 0.34 6.02 -14.56
C PRO A 486 -0.72 5.67 -15.63
N GLY A 487 -0.92 4.41 -15.93
CA GLY A 487 -2.00 3.93 -16.79
C GLY A 487 -3.39 4.01 -16.14
N PHE A 488 -3.47 4.18 -14.82
CA PHE A 488 -4.71 4.46 -14.13
C PHE A 488 -5.06 5.94 -14.11
N ASP A 489 -6.34 6.21 -13.95
CA ASP A 489 -6.85 7.57 -13.80
C ASP A 489 -6.37 8.17 -12.46
N PRO A 490 -5.69 9.33 -12.47
CA PRO A 490 -5.19 9.98 -11.26
C PRO A 490 -6.29 10.69 -10.45
N ASP A 491 -7.55 10.64 -10.89
CA ASP A 491 -8.60 11.49 -10.34
C ASP A 491 -8.96 10.91 -9.00
N LEU A 492 -9.28 10.09 -8.40
CA LEU A 492 -9.82 9.94 -7.03
C LEU A 492 -10.06 8.51 -6.59
N SER A 493 -10.28 7.68 -7.55
CA SER A 493 -10.66 6.30 -7.31
C SER A 493 -9.52 5.46 -7.80
N THR A 494 -8.56 5.33 -6.93
CA THR A 494 -7.35 4.59 -7.22
C THR A 494 -7.70 3.19 -7.73
N HIS A 495 -7.07 2.82 -8.84
CA HIS A 495 -7.21 1.52 -9.50
C HIS A 495 -8.61 1.17 -10.02
N ALA A 496 -9.54 2.12 -10.10
CA ALA A 496 -10.92 1.84 -10.52
C ALA A 496 -11.13 1.90 -12.03
N ARG A 497 -10.26 2.58 -12.76
CA ARG A 497 -10.35 2.70 -14.23
C ARG A 497 -9.01 3.05 -14.85
N LEU A 498 -8.89 2.71 -16.14
CA LEU A 498 -7.76 3.14 -16.96
C LEU A 498 -7.83 4.65 -17.26
N ARG A 499 -6.66 5.25 -17.38
CA ARG A 499 -6.52 6.64 -17.81
C ARG A 499 -7.12 6.82 -19.21
N ARG A 500 -7.75 7.95 -19.43
CA ARG A 500 -8.29 8.28 -20.75
C ARG A 500 -7.16 8.28 -21.80
N GLY A 501 -7.36 7.54 -22.88
CA GLY A 501 -6.36 7.37 -23.93
C GLY A 501 -5.32 6.27 -23.67
N PHE A 502 -5.49 5.44 -22.65
CA PHE A 502 -4.66 4.24 -22.45
C PHE A 502 -4.89 3.20 -23.57
N PRO A 503 -3.86 2.47 -24.05
CA PRO A 503 -2.45 2.68 -23.78
C PRO A 503 -1.91 3.91 -24.50
N ALA A 504 -1.17 4.74 -23.77
CA ALA A 504 -0.60 5.96 -24.34
C ALA A 504 0.57 5.62 -25.27
N ALA A 505 0.57 6.22 -26.47
CA ALA A 505 1.76 6.29 -27.29
C ALA A 505 2.63 7.44 -26.76
N GLY A 506 3.71 7.14 -26.06
CA GLY A 506 4.59 8.17 -25.52
C GLY A 506 5.88 7.61 -24.92
N ALA A 507 6.90 8.45 -24.82
CA ALA A 507 8.15 8.12 -24.14
C ALA A 507 7.88 8.06 -22.63
N ALA A 508 7.63 6.86 -22.12
CA ALA A 508 7.61 6.62 -20.69
C ALA A 508 9.05 6.51 -20.17
N SER A 509 9.34 7.15 -19.04
CA SER A 509 10.60 6.97 -18.32
C SER A 509 10.55 5.73 -17.45
N VAL A 510 11.73 5.13 -17.20
CA VAL A 510 11.86 4.02 -16.27
C VAL A 510 11.55 4.49 -14.86
N ARG A 511 10.75 3.72 -14.15
CA ARG A 511 10.36 3.96 -12.76
C ARG A 511 11.09 2.97 -11.86
N ARG A 512 11.49 3.43 -10.70
CA ARG A 512 12.20 2.62 -9.72
C ARG A 512 11.58 2.80 -8.33
N PRO A 513 11.74 1.83 -7.41
CA PRO A 513 11.33 2.01 -6.02
C PRO A 513 11.94 3.27 -5.40
N LEU A 514 11.29 3.79 -4.36
CA LEU A 514 11.89 4.82 -3.52
C LEU A 514 13.22 4.33 -2.95
N PRO A 515 14.13 5.24 -2.60
CA PRO A 515 15.43 4.89 -2.03
C PRO A 515 15.37 3.90 -0.88
#